data_234fffa74e6ecde7b6e756b8eec45f76
#
_entry.id   234fffa74e6ecde7b6e756b8eec45f76
#
_cell.length_a   1.000
_cell.length_b   1.000
_cell.length_c   1.000
_cell.angle_alpha   90.00
_cell.angle_beta   90.00
_cell.angle_gamma   90.00
#
_symmetry.space_group_name_H-M   'P 1'
#
loop_
_entity.id
_entity.type
_entity.pdbx_description
1 polymer ?
#
loop_
_entity_poly.entity_id
_entity_poly.type
_entity_poly.pdbx_seq_one_letter_code
_entity_poly.pdbx_strand_id
1 'polypeptide(L)'
;MERRTEKIGIFAPGMMTPEQYRLLLTPEVRRTVEEQIGRDPAAIALDKRIPHAALIATQVKYLARARTKLPSYYEARCILPPLAFEQASSEACAARKSCSGERVLDLTCGLGVDALYLSKRFREVITLERDATLAAVAGENFRRLGATNIRVINSSAEAFLASTRDHFDWIYADPDRRSAEGRKLVRLEDCSPDIPKLLPELRRIAPNLCAKNSPLFDVGETFRLFGPCRTEVVSLHDECKEVVVYADGTGPLLTAVALGLGEFSCPPAEARATPCDKPFDPAAYRWLLIPDVALQKARLAPTYLQGRADIWSPNGYGFAAEKSEDTLGRWLEIERIEPYNPKQLKRELSGSRLTLSLIHISEPTRLR
;
A
#
# COMPACT_ATOMS: atom_id res chain seq x y z
N MET A 1 -1.30 -21.71 48.11
CA MET A 1 -1.28 -20.26 47.79
C MET A 1 -0.34 -20.08 46.61
N GLU A 2 -0.84 -20.36 45.40
CA GLU A 2 -0.08 -20.28 44.15
C GLU A 2 -0.03 -18.82 43.68
N ARG A 3 1.19 -18.29 43.57
CA ARG A 3 1.43 -16.98 42.96
C ARG A 3 1.24 -17.14 41.46
N ARG A 4 0.14 -16.59 40.93
CA ARG A 4 0.00 -16.32 39.49
C ARG A 4 1.09 -15.33 39.09
N THR A 5 2.09 -15.79 38.38
CA THR A 5 3.04 -14.96 37.65
C THR A 5 2.30 -14.36 36.46
N GLU A 6 1.84 -13.12 36.57
CA GLU A 6 1.40 -12.33 35.41
C GLU A 6 2.61 -12.19 34.48
N LYS A 7 2.53 -12.81 33.31
CA LYS A 7 3.46 -12.55 32.22
C LYS A 7 3.23 -11.12 31.75
N ILE A 8 4.14 -10.21 32.11
CA ILE A 8 4.22 -8.87 31.55
C ILE A 8 4.56 -9.07 30.06
N GLY A 9 3.55 -8.96 29.19
CA GLY A 9 3.74 -8.99 27.75
C GLY A 9 4.56 -7.76 27.33
N ILE A 10 5.71 -7.96 26.74
CA ILE A 10 6.49 -6.90 26.10
C ILE A 10 5.77 -6.57 24.80
N PHE A 11 4.99 -5.47 24.78
CA PHE A 11 4.35 -4.99 23.57
C PHE A 11 5.36 -4.28 22.68
N ALA A 12 5.33 -4.57 21.37
CA ALA A 12 6.14 -3.84 20.41
C ALA A 12 5.76 -2.35 20.40
N PRO A 13 6.71 -1.43 20.20
CA PRO A 13 6.43 -0.01 20.14
C PRO A 13 5.33 0.32 19.12
N GLY A 14 4.32 1.06 19.52
CA GLY A 14 3.20 1.48 18.66
C GLY A 14 2.00 0.53 18.62
N MET A 15 2.06 -0.63 19.28
CA MET A 15 0.88 -1.48 19.51
C MET A 15 -0.02 -0.89 20.61
N MET A 16 -1.34 -1.05 20.45
CA MET A 16 -2.32 -0.64 21.46
C MET A 16 -2.50 -1.73 22.51
N THR A 17 -2.49 -1.34 23.79
CA THR A 17 -2.79 -2.29 24.87
C THR A 17 -4.30 -2.49 25.06
N PRO A 18 -4.74 -3.63 25.65
CA PRO A 18 -6.15 -3.84 25.98
C PRO A 18 -6.72 -2.77 26.92
N GLU A 19 -5.89 -2.20 27.79
CA GLU A 19 -6.29 -1.10 28.69
C GLU A 19 -6.54 0.18 27.91
N GLN A 20 -5.61 0.59 27.02
CA GLN A 20 -5.76 1.74 26.16
C GLN A 20 -7.02 1.63 25.30
N TYR A 21 -7.31 0.45 24.75
CA TYR A 21 -8.52 0.20 23.99
C TYR A 21 -9.78 0.42 24.84
N ARG A 22 -9.82 -0.17 26.06
CA ARG A 22 -10.95 0.02 26.98
C ARG A 22 -11.17 1.48 27.35
N LEU A 23 -10.11 2.25 27.60
CA LEU A 23 -10.19 3.66 27.90
C LEU A 23 -10.80 4.46 26.73
N LEU A 24 -10.39 4.17 25.48
CA LEU A 24 -10.93 4.82 24.27
C LEU A 24 -12.39 4.51 24.00
N LEU A 25 -12.96 3.50 24.66
CA LEU A 25 -14.40 3.20 24.59
C LEU A 25 -15.24 4.01 25.60
N THR A 26 -14.61 4.56 26.63
CA THR A 26 -15.35 5.31 27.65
C THR A 26 -15.89 6.63 27.11
N PRO A 27 -17.12 7.05 27.52
CA PRO A 27 -17.72 8.31 27.05
C PRO A 27 -16.85 9.53 27.35
N GLU A 28 -16.18 9.55 28.51
CA GLU A 28 -15.34 10.64 28.97
C GLU A 28 -14.12 10.84 28.05
N VAL A 29 -13.37 9.76 27.78
CA VAL A 29 -12.20 9.80 26.90
C VAL A 29 -12.61 10.15 25.48
N ARG A 30 -13.72 9.59 24.98
CA ARG A 30 -14.22 9.91 23.64
C ARG A 30 -14.59 11.37 23.51
N ARG A 31 -15.29 11.97 24.49
CA ARG A 31 -15.62 13.39 24.52
C ARG A 31 -14.36 14.24 24.53
N THR A 32 -13.40 13.87 25.37
CA THR A 32 -12.12 14.61 25.45
C THR A 32 -11.36 14.54 24.12
N VAL A 33 -11.34 13.39 23.43
CA VAL A 33 -10.73 13.29 22.09
C VAL A 33 -11.41 14.28 21.13
N GLU A 34 -12.75 14.34 21.08
CA GLU A 34 -13.51 15.25 20.22
C GLU A 34 -13.17 16.73 20.52
N GLU A 35 -13.14 17.11 21.79
CA GLU A 35 -12.82 18.48 22.23
C GLU A 35 -11.38 18.90 21.88
N GLN A 36 -10.48 17.93 21.72
CA GLN A 36 -9.08 18.19 21.43
C GLN A 36 -8.75 18.12 19.92
N ILE A 37 -9.68 17.72 19.06
CA ILE A 37 -9.46 17.70 17.60
C ILE A 37 -9.05 19.09 17.10
N GLY A 38 -7.96 19.14 16.35
CA GLY A 38 -7.41 20.39 15.80
C GLY A 38 -6.35 21.07 16.68
N ARG A 39 -6.18 20.65 17.94
CA ARG A 39 -5.07 21.12 18.78
C ARG A 39 -3.77 20.38 18.43
N ASP A 40 -2.65 21.02 18.75
CA ASP A 40 -1.33 20.39 18.64
C ASP A 40 -1.22 19.17 19.58
N PRO A 41 -0.96 17.96 19.04
CA PRO A 41 -0.81 16.75 19.85
C PRO A 41 0.29 16.85 20.92
N ALA A 42 1.37 17.59 20.66
CA ALA A 42 2.44 17.77 21.64
C ALA A 42 1.95 18.60 22.83
N ALA A 43 1.19 19.67 22.59
CA ALA A 43 0.58 20.49 23.63
C ALA A 43 -0.45 19.68 24.46
N ILE A 44 -1.24 18.81 23.81
CA ILE A 44 -2.17 17.91 24.52
C ILE A 44 -1.41 16.97 25.45
N ALA A 45 -0.35 16.32 24.95
CA ALA A 45 0.41 15.33 25.71
C ALA A 45 1.07 15.90 26.99
N LEU A 46 1.36 17.21 26.99
CA LEU A 46 1.97 17.93 28.10
C LEU A 46 0.94 18.58 29.06
N ASP A 47 -0.33 18.60 28.71
CA ASP A 47 -1.37 19.25 29.52
C ASP A 47 -1.80 18.33 30.68
N LYS A 48 -1.28 18.62 31.87
CA LYS A 48 -1.55 17.87 33.11
C LYS A 48 -3.03 17.88 33.56
N ARG A 49 -3.87 18.74 32.99
CA ARG A 49 -5.31 18.82 33.30
C ARG A 49 -6.10 17.76 32.51
N ILE A 50 -5.51 17.18 31.48
CA ILE A 50 -6.17 16.19 30.62
C ILE A 50 -5.84 14.78 31.15
N PRO A 51 -6.83 14.02 31.67
CA PRO A 51 -6.63 12.62 32.00
C PRO A 51 -6.23 11.80 30.77
N HIS A 52 -5.28 10.91 30.91
CA HIS A 52 -4.76 10.08 29.79
C HIS A 52 -4.23 10.90 28.60
N ALA A 53 -3.63 12.06 28.86
CA ALA A 53 -3.19 13.04 27.86
C ALA A 53 -2.39 12.42 26.70
N ALA A 54 -1.44 11.51 26.97
CA ALA A 54 -0.64 10.86 25.95
C ALA A 54 -1.47 9.98 25.00
N LEU A 55 -2.47 9.27 25.51
CA LEU A 55 -3.40 8.44 24.71
C LEU A 55 -4.27 9.33 23.83
N ILE A 56 -4.85 10.39 24.41
CA ILE A 56 -5.69 11.36 23.70
C ILE A 56 -4.89 12.08 22.61
N ALA A 57 -3.69 12.55 22.93
CA ALA A 57 -2.78 13.18 21.96
C ALA A 57 -2.47 12.24 20.78
N THR A 58 -2.25 10.96 21.06
CA THR A 58 -2.03 9.94 20.04
C THR A 58 -3.25 9.80 19.13
N GLN A 59 -4.46 9.67 19.68
CA GLN A 59 -5.69 9.56 18.89
C GLN A 59 -5.92 10.82 18.04
N VAL A 60 -5.77 12.01 18.60
CA VAL A 60 -5.92 13.29 17.89
C VAL A 60 -4.93 13.39 16.73
N LYS A 61 -3.66 13.01 16.96
CA LYS A 61 -2.62 12.95 15.92
C LYS A 61 -3.03 12.07 14.74
N TYR A 62 -3.49 10.85 15.03
CA TYR A 62 -3.83 9.89 13.98
C TYR A 62 -5.17 10.21 13.32
N LEU A 63 -6.13 10.79 14.03
CA LEU A 63 -7.35 11.32 13.41
C LEU A 63 -7.03 12.47 12.44
N ALA A 64 -6.14 13.38 12.80
CA ALA A 64 -5.71 14.43 11.88
C ALA A 64 -5.09 13.88 10.59
N ARG A 65 -4.26 12.83 10.68
CA ARG A 65 -3.68 12.14 9.52
C ARG A 65 -4.70 11.33 8.73
N ALA A 66 -5.73 10.82 9.41
CA ALA A 66 -6.80 10.06 8.78
C ALA A 66 -7.63 10.92 7.83
N ARG A 67 -7.73 12.24 8.02
CA ARG A 67 -8.47 13.14 7.11
C ARG A 67 -8.09 12.93 5.63
N THR A 68 -6.84 12.60 5.35
CA THR A 68 -6.34 12.39 3.99
C THR A 68 -6.21 10.91 3.64
N LYS A 69 -5.67 10.08 4.54
CA LYS A 69 -5.39 8.67 4.26
C LYS A 69 -6.64 7.79 4.39
N LEU A 70 -7.47 8.05 5.40
CA LEU A 70 -8.65 7.27 5.80
C LEU A 70 -9.83 8.19 6.14
N PRO A 71 -10.37 8.96 5.17
CA PRO A 71 -11.42 9.95 5.44
C PRO A 71 -12.66 9.36 6.11
N SER A 72 -13.13 8.17 5.71
CA SER A 72 -14.28 7.51 6.36
C SER A 72 -14.01 7.19 7.83
N TYR A 73 -12.78 6.77 8.17
CA TYR A 73 -12.38 6.51 9.56
C TYR A 73 -12.28 7.78 10.39
N TYR A 74 -11.86 8.90 9.75
CA TYR A 74 -11.90 10.20 10.40
C TYR A 74 -13.32 10.61 10.72
N GLU A 75 -14.25 10.55 9.76
CA GLU A 75 -15.65 10.93 9.96
C GLU A 75 -16.35 10.06 11.01
N ALA A 76 -16.08 8.77 11.00
CA ALA A 76 -16.64 7.82 11.98
C ALA A 76 -15.92 7.86 13.35
N ARG A 77 -14.89 8.71 13.53
CA ARG A 77 -14.09 8.80 14.76
C ARG A 77 -13.55 7.45 15.21
N CYS A 78 -13.03 6.67 14.25
CA CYS A 78 -12.47 5.37 14.50
C CYS A 78 -11.29 5.39 15.46
N ILE A 79 -11.08 4.28 16.16
CA ILE A 79 -9.90 4.07 16.99
C ILE A 79 -8.72 3.73 16.08
N LEU A 80 -7.62 4.48 16.21
CA LEU A 80 -6.48 4.42 15.30
C LEU A 80 -5.18 4.06 16.06
N PRO A 81 -4.90 2.76 16.28
CA PRO A 81 -3.62 2.32 16.83
C PRO A 81 -2.48 2.73 15.90
N PRO A 82 -1.39 3.33 16.42
CA PRO A 82 -0.31 3.90 15.62
C PRO A 82 0.26 2.93 14.57
N LEU A 83 0.68 1.75 15.00
CA LEU A 83 1.29 0.76 14.12
C LEU A 83 0.32 0.28 13.03
N ALA A 84 -0.91 -0.04 13.41
CA ALA A 84 -1.93 -0.50 12.47
C ALA A 84 -2.31 0.59 11.46
N PHE A 85 -2.35 1.86 11.88
CA PHE A 85 -2.58 2.98 10.97
C PHE A 85 -1.45 3.17 9.97
N GLU A 86 -0.19 3.07 10.41
CA GLU A 86 0.96 3.20 9.49
C GLU A 86 1.00 2.08 8.44
N GLN A 87 0.63 0.86 8.84
CA GLN A 87 0.62 -0.31 7.97
C GLN A 87 -0.61 -0.39 7.06
N ALA A 88 -1.71 0.24 7.43
CA ALA A 88 -2.96 0.16 6.66
C ALA A 88 -2.82 0.76 5.26
N SER A 89 -3.55 0.18 4.31
CA SER A 89 -3.81 0.78 3.00
C SER A 89 -4.43 2.17 3.14
N SER A 90 -4.27 3.05 2.15
CA SER A 90 -5.17 4.20 2.02
C SER A 90 -6.53 3.76 1.50
N GLU A 91 -7.59 4.51 1.79
CA GLU A 91 -8.92 4.20 1.24
C GLU A 91 -8.92 4.21 -0.29
N ALA A 92 -8.13 5.08 -0.92
CA ALA A 92 -8.00 5.13 -2.38
C ALA A 92 -7.42 3.81 -2.94
N CYS A 93 -6.39 3.24 -2.30
CA CYS A 93 -5.82 1.95 -2.69
C CYS A 93 -6.80 0.80 -2.39
N ALA A 94 -7.47 0.81 -1.23
CA ALA A 94 -8.45 -0.22 -0.88
C ALA A 94 -9.64 -0.25 -1.85
N ALA A 95 -10.12 0.94 -2.27
CA ALA A 95 -11.20 1.08 -3.23
C ALA A 95 -10.87 0.51 -4.62
N ARG A 96 -9.59 0.45 -4.98
CA ARG A 96 -9.13 -0.06 -6.28
C ARG A 96 -9.30 -1.58 -6.42
N LYS A 97 -9.25 -2.38 -5.35
CA LYS A 97 -9.34 -3.84 -5.42
C LYS A 97 -10.57 -4.27 -6.24
N SER A 98 -10.35 -5.05 -7.29
CA SER A 98 -11.38 -5.36 -8.29
C SER A 98 -12.13 -6.67 -8.04
N CYS A 99 -11.82 -7.39 -6.95
CA CYS A 99 -12.53 -8.63 -6.58
C CYS A 99 -13.96 -8.34 -6.07
N SER A 100 -14.90 -9.23 -6.41
CA SER A 100 -16.30 -9.16 -5.99
C SER A 100 -16.95 -10.55 -5.99
N GLY A 101 -18.03 -10.74 -5.25
CA GLY A 101 -18.76 -12.01 -5.14
C GLY A 101 -19.70 -12.04 -3.95
N GLU A 102 -20.11 -13.24 -3.57
CA GLU A 102 -20.96 -13.46 -2.41
C GLU A 102 -20.15 -13.44 -1.10
N ARG A 103 -19.05 -14.22 -1.04
CA ARG A 103 -18.26 -14.42 0.17
C ARG A 103 -16.77 -14.23 -0.06
N VAL A 104 -16.11 -13.45 0.81
CA VAL A 104 -14.66 -13.31 0.83
C VAL A 104 -14.09 -13.61 2.22
N LEU A 105 -12.94 -14.30 2.23
CA LEU A 105 -12.13 -14.49 3.43
C LEU A 105 -10.89 -13.58 3.34
N ASP A 106 -10.81 -12.60 4.22
CA ASP A 106 -9.61 -11.79 4.42
C ASP A 106 -8.75 -12.42 5.53
N LEU A 107 -7.53 -12.83 5.18
CA LEU A 107 -6.60 -13.48 6.10
C LEU A 107 -5.88 -12.52 7.05
N THR A 108 -6.02 -11.20 6.85
CA THR A 108 -5.11 -10.18 7.39
C THR A 108 -5.82 -8.86 7.69
N CYS A 109 -6.77 -8.88 8.62
CA CYS A 109 -7.63 -7.72 8.94
C CYS A 109 -6.83 -6.43 9.20
N GLY A 110 -5.87 -6.46 10.12
CA GLY A 110 -5.19 -5.26 10.59
C GLY A 110 -6.17 -4.22 11.11
N LEU A 111 -6.08 -2.99 10.57
CA LEU A 111 -7.04 -1.91 10.89
C LEU A 111 -8.41 -2.09 10.21
N GLY A 112 -8.52 -3.00 9.24
CA GLY A 112 -9.77 -3.34 8.56
C GLY A 112 -10.08 -2.49 7.32
N VAL A 113 -9.13 -1.71 6.80
CA VAL A 113 -9.40 -0.80 5.67
C VAL A 113 -9.77 -1.57 4.40
N ASP A 114 -8.98 -2.59 4.04
CA ASP A 114 -9.27 -3.42 2.87
C ASP A 114 -10.58 -4.20 3.06
N ALA A 115 -10.82 -4.78 4.25
CA ALA A 115 -12.08 -5.48 4.59
C ALA A 115 -13.30 -4.55 4.45
N LEU A 116 -13.19 -3.27 4.85
CA LEU A 116 -14.26 -2.28 4.67
C LEU A 116 -14.61 -2.08 3.18
N TYR A 117 -13.60 -2.01 2.31
CA TYR A 117 -13.84 -1.81 0.89
C TYR A 117 -14.30 -3.10 0.18
N LEU A 118 -13.84 -4.26 0.65
CA LEU A 118 -14.38 -5.56 0.23
C LEU A 118 -15.86 -5.69 0.59
N SER A 119 -16.30 -5.21 1.76
CA SER A 119 -17.70 -5.29 2.19
C SER A 119 -18.69 -4.55 1.30
N LYS A 120 -18.19 -3.61 0.48
CA LYS A 120 -19.01 -2.91 -0.53
C LYS A 120 -19.22 -3.72 -1.82
N ARG A 121 -18.51 -4.85 -1.97
CA ARG A 121 -18.49 -5.68 -3.19
C ARG A 121 -18.83 -7.14 -2.93
N PHE A 122 -18.90 -7.53 -1.66
CA PHE A 122 -19.26 -8.87 -1.22
C PHE A 122 -20.47 -8.81 -0.27
N ARG A 123 -21.30 -9.85 -0.33
CA ARG A 123 -22.43 -9.99 0.58
C ARG A 123 -21.96 -10.28 2.01
N GLU A 124 -20.91 -11.10 2.15
CA GLU A 124 -20.30 -11.44 3.44
C GLU A 124 -18.79 -11.35 3.37
N VAL A 125 -18.19 -10.68 4.35
CA VAL A 125 -16.75 -10.62 4.57
C VAL A 125 -16.42 -11.27 5.91
N ILE A 126 -15.60 -12.31 5.89
CA ILE A 126 -14.97 -12.86 7.08
C ILE A 126 -13.53 -12.37 7.08
N THR A 127 -13.09 -11.73 8.16
CA THR A 127 -11.72 -11.23 8.27
C THR A 127 -11.06 -11.75 9.54
N LEU A 128 -9.78 -12.13 9.42
CA LEU A 128 -9.00 -12.74 10.49
C LEU A 128 -7.99 -11.73 11.04
N GLU A 129 -7.89 -11.69 12.37
CA GLU A 129 -6.86 -10.91 13.06
C GLU A 129 -6.29 -11.73 14.24
N ARG A 130 -4.98 -11.93 14.24
CA ARG A 130 -4.31 -12.72 15.29
C ARG A 130 -4.15 -11.98 16.61
N ASP A 131 -4.01 -10.65 16.58
CA ASP A 131 -3.97 -9.83 17.79
C ASP A 131 -5.38 -9.54 18.29
N ALA A 132 -5.69 -10.04 19.50
CA ALA A 132 -7.03 -9.93 20.08
C ALA A 132 -7.47 -8.48 20.31
N THR A 133 -6.54 -7.58 20.65
CA THR A 133 -6.84 -6.16 20.85
C THR A 133 -7.14 -5.48 19.53
N LEU A 134 -6.35 -5.76 18.49
CA LEU A 134 -6.57 -5.20 17.17
C LEU A 134 -7.85 -5.75 16.53
N ALA A 135 -8.16 -7.03 16.72
CA ALA A 135 -9.44 -7.64 16.32
C ALA A 135 -10.63 -6.91 16.95
N ALA A 136 -10.56 -6.61 18.26
CA ALA A 136 -11.60 -5.85 18.96
C ALA A 136 -11.70 -4.40 18.45
N VAL A 137 -10.58 -3.75 18.18
CA VAL A 137 -10.52 -2.41 17.57
C VAL A 137 -11.19 -2.42 16.19
N ALA A 138 -10.83 -3.37 15.33
CA ALA A 138 -11.40 -3.49 13.98
C ALA A 138 -12.94 -3.69 14.06
N GLY A 139 -13.42 -4.58 14.94
CA GLY A 139 -14.85 -4.81 15.16
C GLY A 139 -15.59 -3.55 15.60
N GLU A 140 -15.04 -2.79 16.54
CA GLU A 140 -15.62 -1.50 16.97
C GLU A 140 -15.59 -0.46 15.84
N ASN A 141 -14.50 -0.41 15.05
CA ASN A 141 -14.42 0.49 13.92
C ASN A 141 -15.44 0.15 12.84
N PHE A 142 -15.65 -1.11 12.52
CA PHE A 142 -16.73 -1.52 11.58
C PHE A 142 -18.10 -1.13 12.07
N ARG A 143 -18.37 -1.27 13.38
CA ARG A 143 -19.62 -0.80 13.98
C ARG A 143 -19.81 0.71 13.81
N ARG A 144 -18.76 1.52 14.02
CA ARG A 144 -18.79 2.98 13.82
C ARG A 144 -18.97 3.37 12.35
N LEU A 145 -18.38 2.60 11.45
CA LEU A 145 -18.46 2.78 10.00
C LEU A 145 -19.79 2.27 9.40
N GLY A 146 -20.64 1.62 10.21
CA GLY A 146 -21.90 1.04 9.74
C GLY A 146 -21.73 -0.19 8.82
N ALA A 147 -20.57 -0.85 8.85
CA ALA A 147 -20.30 -2.05 8.07
C ALA A 147 -20.87 -3.30 8.78
N THR A 148 -22.07 -3.73 8.42
CA THR A 148 -22.82 -4.80 9.11
C THR A 148 -22.57 -6.20 8.55
N ASN A 149 -21.94 -6.31 7.38
CA ASN A 149 -21.66 -7.57 6.69
C ASN A 149 -20.20 -8.04 6.85
N ILE A 150 -19.47 -7.50 7.82
CA ILE A 150 -18.10 -7.90 8.16
C ILE A 150 -18.10 -8.64 9.50
N ARG A 151 -17.53 -9.83 9.52
CA ARG A 151 -17.32 -10.61 10.75
C ARG A 151 -15.83 -10.77 11.03
N VAL A 152 -15.34 -10.17 12.12
CA VAL A 152 -13.97 -10.31 12.59
C VAL A 152 -13.85 -11.58 13.44
N ILE A 153 -12.85 -12.40 13.13
CA ILE A 153 -12.49 -13.59 13.91
C ILE A 153 -11.08 -13.42 14.44
N ASN A 154 -10.92 -13.52 15.75
CA ASN A 154 -9.59 -13.51 16.36
C ASN A 154 -8.94 -14.89 16.17
N SER A 155 -8.18 -15.03 15.12
CA SER A 155 -7.46 -16.26 14.75
C SER A 155 -6.28 -15.93 13.83
N SER A 156 -5.27 -16.81 13.77
CA SER A 156 -4.32 -16.80 12.68
C SER A 156 -4.92 -17.46 11.43
N ALA A 157 -4.37 -17.14 10.25
CA ALA A 157 -4.78 -17.75 9.00
C ALA A 157 -4.61 -19.28 9.04
N GLU A 158 -3.48 -19.77 9.53
CA GLU A 158 -3.16 -21.19 9.64
C GLU A 158 -4.15 -21.93 10.53
N ALA A 159 -4.47 -21.37 11.71
CA ALA A 159 -5.41 -21.99 12.64
C ALA A 159 -6.83 -22.05 12.08
N PHE A 160 -7.27 -20.99 11.40
CA PHE A 160 -8.57 -20.95 10.74
C PHE A 160 -8.65 -21.97 9.58
N LEU A 161 -7.66 -22.01 8.71
CA LEU A 161 -7.61 -22.90 7.55
C LEU A 161 -7.58 -24.38 7.96
N ALA A 162 -6.93 -24.72 9.08
CA ALA A 162 -6.88 -26.08 9.58
C ALA A 162 -8.25 -26.62 10.05
N SER A 163 -9.18 -25.75 10.43
CA SER A 163 -10.47 -26.15 11.01
C SER A 163 -11.68 -25.82 10.13
N THR A 164 -11.54 -24.87 9.19
CA THR A 164 -12.68 -24.42 8.37
C THR A 164 -13.11 -25.45 7.32
N ARG A 165 -14.43 -25.58 7.17
CA ARG A 165 -15.08 -26.28 6.04
C ARG A 165 -15.84 -25.31 5.13
N ASP A 166 -15.77 -24.02 5.43
CA ASP A 166 -16.41 -22.97 4.64
C ASP A 166 -15.77 -22.85 3.26
N HIS A 167 -16.55 -22.37 2.30
CA HIS A 167 -16.09 -22.02 0.96
C HIS A 167 -16.36 -20.54 0.71
N PHE A 168 -15.48 -19.94 -0.09
CA PHE A 168 -15.48 -18.53 -0.44
C PHE A 168 -15.31 -18.36 -1.95
N ASP A 169 -15.76 -17.23 -2.49
CA ASP A 169 -15.48 -16.89 -3.90
C ASP A 169 -14.06 -16.36 -4.05
N TRP A 170 -13.60 -15.65 -3.02
CA TRP A 170 -12.27 -15.05 -2.98
C TRP A 170 -11.61 -15.21 -1.62
N ILE A 171 -10.29 -15.26 -1.67
CA ILE A 171 -9.43 -14.99 -0.52
C ILE A 171 -8.71 -13.68 -0.79
N TYR A 172 -8.63 -12.84 0.22
CA TYR A 172 -7.79 -11.66 0.27
C TYR A 172 -6.66 -11.87 1.28
N ALA A 173 -5.46 -11.38 0.97
CA ALA A 173 -4.32 -11.41 1.88
C ALA A 173 -3.42 -10.18 1.70
N ASP A 174 -2.99 -9.58 2.81
CA ASP A 174 -1.93 -8.55 2.92
C ASP A 174 -0.89 -9.02 3.95
N PRO A 175 0.01 -9.93 3.58
CA PRO A 175 0.94 -10.55 4.53
C PRO A 175 1.89 -9.53 5.16
N ASP A 176 2.07 -9.60 6.50
CA ASP A 176 3.01 -8.74 7.21
C ASP A 176 4.46 -9.12 6.87
N ARG A 177 5.24 -8.13 6.47
CA ARG A 177 6.62 -8.24 6.01
C ARG A 177 7.66 -8.01 7.11
N ARG A 178 7.25 -7.94 8.35
CA ARG A 178 8.17 -7.76 9.46
C ARG A 178 8.48 -9.08 10.13
N SER A 179 9.78 -9.41 10.25
CA SER A 179 10.20 -10.46 11.16
C SER A 179 9.81 -10.09 12.60
N ALA A 180 9.80 -11.08 13.50
CA ALA A 180 9.62 -10.83 14.94
C ALA A 180 10.61 -9.80 15.50
N GLU A 181 11.74 -9.59 14.82
CA GLU A 181 12.81 -8.63 15.16
C GLU A 181 12.61 -7.25 14.47
N GLY A 182 11.50 -7.03 13.74
CA GLY A 182 11.17 -5.77 13.09
C GLY A 182 11.91 -5.49 11.77
N ARG A 183 12.67 -6.45 11.22
CA ARG A 183 13.32 -6.32 9.90
C ARG A 183 12.31 -6.43 8.78
N LYS A 184 12.47 -5.61 7.73
CA LYS A 184 11.64 -5.70 6.52
C LYS A 184 12.04 -6.93 5.72
N LEU A 185 11.06 -7.79 5.44
CA LEU A 185 11.21 -8.96 4.59
C LEU A 185 10.89 -8.58 3.13
N VAL A 186 11.58 -9.19 2.19
CA VAL A 186 11.44 -8.90 0.76
C VAL A 186 10.71 -10.02 0.02
N ARG A 187 10.92 -11.27 0.46
CA ARG A 187 10.29 -12.44 -0.14
C ARG A 187 8.92 -12.71 0.48
N LEU A 188 7.97 -13.16 -0.32
CA LEU A 188 6.62 -13.46 0.14
C LEU A 188 6.59 -14.69 1.05
N GLU A 189 7.52 -15.64 0.85
CA GLU A 189 7.70 -16.83 1.66
C GLU A 189 8.15 -16.54 3.10
N ASP A 190 8.78 -15.38 3.31
CA ASP A 190 9.22 -14.92 4.64
C ASP A 190 8.15 -14.10 5.37
N CYS A 191 7.00 -13.81 4.71
CA CYS A 191 5.92 -13.02 5.27
C CYS A 191 4.95 -13.86 6.13
N SER A 192 4.12 -13.22 6.93
CA SER A 192 3.09 -13.89 7.72
C SER A 192 1.70 -13.35 7.39
N PRO A 193 0.75 -14.20 6.94
CA PRO A 193 0.91 -15.62 6.63
C PRO A 193 1.80 -15.88 5.39
N ASP A 194 2.46 -17.06 5.34
CA ASP A 194 3.23 -17.54 4.18
C ASP A 194 2.27 -18.02 3.08
N ILE A 195 1.88 -17.10 2.21
CA ILE A 195 0.89 -17.36 1.16
C ILE A 195 1.34 -18.47 0.19
N PRO A 196 2.58 -18.50 -0.33
CA PRO A 196 3.04 -19.61 -1.18
C PRO A 196 2.88 -20.98 -0.54
N LYS A 197 3.21 -21.11 0.74
CA LYS A 197 3.06 -22.37 1.47
C LYS A 197 1.59 -22.77 1.67
N LEU A 198 0.72 -21.77 1.88
CA LEU A 198 -0.72 -21.99 2.13
C LEU A 198 -1.53 -22.17 0.83
N LEU A 199 -0.96 -21.97 -0.36
CA LEU A 199 -1.69 -22.03 -1.63
C LEU A 199 -2.56 -23.30 -1.81
N PRO A 200 -2.10 -24.52 -1.45
CA PRO A 200 -2.93 -25.73 -1.57
C PRO A 200 -4.22 -25.65 -0.75
N GLU A 201 -4.11 -25.21 0.51
CA GLU A 201 -5.25 -25.04 1.43
C GLU A 201 -6.17 -23.91 0.98
N LEU A 202 -5.61 -22.81 0.50
CA LEU A 202 -6.39 -21.69 -0.01
C LEU A 202 -7.21 -22.10 -1.24
N ARG A 203 -6.62 -22.83 -2.18
CA ARG A 203 -7.30 -23.35 -3.39
C ARG A 203 -8.39 -24.38 -3.05
N ARG A 204 -8.29 -25.05 -1.92
CA ARG A 204 -9.33 -26.00 -1.47
C ARG A 204 -10.62 -25.28 -1.09
N ILE A 205 -10.54 -24.06 -0.57
CA ILE A 205 -11.68 -23.31 -0.03
C ILE A 205 -12.14 -22.14 -0.90
N ALA A 206 -11.32 -21.69 -1.86
CA ALA A 206 -11.70 -20.65 -2.80
C ALA A 206 -11.01 -20.82 -4.15
N PRO A 207 -11.71 -20.54 -5.27
CA PRO A 207 -11.11 -20.54 -6.60
C PRO A 207 -10.18 -19.36 -6.86
N ASN A 208 -10.42 -18.22 -6.21
CA ASN A 208 -9.75 -16.95 -6.50
C ASN A 208 -8.99 -16.40 -5.30
N LEU A 209 -7.83 -15.80 -5.57
CA LEU A 209 -6.98 -15.16 -4.57
C LEU A 209 -6.60 -13.74 -5.01
N CYS A 210 -6.76 -12.78 -4.13
CA CYS A 210 -6.20 -11.44 -4.25
C CYS A 210 -5.11 -11.27 -3.19
N ALA A 211 -3.85 -11.13 -3.61
CA ALA A 211 -2.72 -10.92 -2.72
C ALA A 211 -2.12 -9.53 -2.91
N LYS A 212 -2.22 -8.70 -1.87
CA LYS A 212 -1.56 -7.40 -1.81
C LYS A 212 -0.13 -7.57 -1.34
N ASN A 213 0.79 -6.96 -2.03
CA ASN A 213 2.21 -7.01 -1.72
C ASN A 213 2.80 -5.60 -1.62
N SER A 214 3.94 -5.55 -1.01
CA SER A 214 4.78 -4.37 -0.89
C SER A 214 5.15 -3.75 -2.23
N PRO A 215 5.38 -2.42 -2.29
CA PRO A 215 6.08 -1.80 -3.41
C PRO A 215 7.46 -2.39 -3.72
N LEU A 216 8.10 -3.04 -2.76
CA LEU A 216 9.40 -3.69 -2.94
C LEU A 216 9.32 -5.07 -3.59
N PHE A 217 8.14 -5.67 -3.64
CA PHE A 217 7.94 -6.99 -4.26
C PHE A 217 8.28 -6.96 -5.75
N ASP A 218 9.05 -7.95 -6.25
CA ASP A 218 9.38 -8.02 -7.66
C ASP A 218 8.18 -8.50 -8.47
N VAL A 219 7.77 -7.69 -9.45
CA VAL A 219 6.65 -8.00 -10.33
C VAL A 219 6.88 -9.31 -11.12
N GLY A 220 8.13 -9.64 -11.44
CA GLY A 220 8.46 -10.90 -12.11
C GLY A 220 8.14 -12.15 -11.28
N GLU A 221 8.20 -12.04 -9.95
CA GLU A 221 7.90 -13.13 -9.03
C GLU A 221 6.40 -13.51 -9.01
N THR A 222 5.51 -12.59 -9.43
CA THR A 222 4.07 -12.87 -9.43
C THR A 222 3.73 -14.09 -10.27
N PHE A 223 4.27 -14.16 -11.49
CA PHE A 223 4.00 -15.25 -12.42
C PHE A 223 4.69 -16.56 -12.02
N ARG A 224 5.84 -16.47 -11.35
CA ARG A 224 6.53 -17.65 -10.80
C ARG A 224 5.73 -18.28 -9.65
N LEU A 225 5.17 -17.48 -8.77
CA LEU A 225 4.49 -17.93 -7.56
C LEU A 225 3.03 -18.32 -7.81
N PHE A 226 2.31 -17.54 -8.62
CA PHE A 226 0.87 -17.69 -8.79
C PHE A 226 0.46 -18.26 -10.16
N GLY A 227 1.42 -18.42 -11.11
CA GLY A 227 1.14 -18.80 -12.49
C GLY A 227 0.51 -17.66 -13.30
N PRO A 228 -0.26 -17.96 -14.34
CA PRO A 228 -0.98 -16.94 -15.10
C PRO A 228 -1.94 -16.16 -14.17
N CYS A 229 -1.68 -14.87 -13.99
CA CYS A 229 -2.44 -14.01 -13.09
C CYS A 229 -2.47 -12.59 -13.63
N ARG A 230 -3.39 -11.76 -13.12
CA ARG A 230 -3.36 -10.33 -13.32
C ARG A 230 -2.53 -9.68 -12.20
N THR A 231 -1.68 -8.75 -12.54
CA THR A 231 -0.85 -8.02 -11.57
C THR A 231 -1.02 -6.52 -11.79
N GLU A 232 -1.44 -5.82 -10.76
CA GLU A 232 -1.55 -4.37 -10.74
C GLU A 232 -0.43 -3.77 -9.91
N VAL A 233 0.29 -2.81 -10.47
CA VAL A 233 1.20 -1.91 -9.72
C VAL A 233 0.48 -0.61 -9.52
N VAL A 234 0.22 -0.25 -8.27
CA VAL A 234 -0.60 0.90 -7.92
C VAL A 234 0.26 2.02 -7.34
N SER A 235 0.17 3.21 -7.93
CA SER A 235 0.75 4.44 -7.41
C SER A 235 -0.33 5.44 -6.98
N LEU A 236 0.05 6.29 -6.06
CA LEU A 236 -0.72 7.45 -5.62
C LEU A 236 0.23 8.62 -5.37
N HIS A 237 0.01 9.75 -6.05
CA HIS A 237 0.87 10.92 -6.02
C HIS A 237 2.33 10.62 -6.37
N ASP A 238 2.53 9.85 -7.45
CA ASP A 238 3.87 9.43 -7.95
C ASP A 238 4.70 8.62 -6.93
N GLU A 239 4.01 7.96 -5.99
CA GLU A 239 4.61 7.02 -5.03
C GLU A 239 3.97 5.64 -5.21
N CYS A 240 4.79 4.61 -5.48
CA CYS A 240 4.31 3.23 -5.56
C CYS A 240 3.82 2.77 -4.19
N LYS A 241 2.55 2.40 -4.10
CA LYS A 241 1.90 2.01 -2.84
C LYS A 241 1.84 0.51 -2.64
N GLU A 242 1.54 -0.24 -3.68
CA GLU A 242 1.34 -1.68 -3.58
C GLU A 242 1.49 -2.38 -4.94
N VAL A 243 1.75 -3.68 -4.89
CA VAL A 243 1.65 -4.62 -6.02
C VAL A 243 0.55 -5.62 -5.66
N VAL A 244 -0.53 -5.64 -6.44
CA VAL A 244 -1.69 -6.51 -6.19
C VAL A 244 -1.74 -7.60 -7.23
N VAL A 245 -1.83 -8.86 -6.77
CA VAL A 245 -1.93 -10.05 -7.62
C VAL A 245 -3.34 -10.61 -7.53
N TYR A 246 -3.97 -10.85 -8.68
CA TYR A 246 -5.26 -11.52 -8.79
C TYR A 246 -5.04 -12.86 -9.49
N ALA A 247 -5.01 -13.95 -8.72
CA ALA A 247 -4.96 -15.31 -9.22
C ALA A 247 -6.41 -15.83 -9.37
N ASP A 248 -7.05 -15.44 -10.45
CA ASP A 248 -8.46 -15.66 -10.76
C ASP A 248 -8.68 -16.40 -12.11
N GLY A 249 -7.63 -16.96 -12.65
CA GLY A 249 -7.66 -17.65 -13.95
C GLY A 249 -7.69 -16.71 -15.15
N THR A 250 -7.69 -15.39 -14.95
CA THR A 250 -7.58 -14.39 -16.02
C THR A 250 -6.16 -13.84 -16.08
N GLY A 251 -5.53 -13.83 -17.21
CA GLY A 251 -4.14 -13.38 -17.35
C GLY A 251 -3.32 -14.34 -18.20
N PRO A 252 -2.02 -14.11 -18.39
CA PRO A 252 -1.19 -13.10 -17.69
C PRO A 252 -1.41 -11.66 -18.18
N LEU A 253 -1.57 -10.73 -17.25
CA LEU A 253 -1.73 -9.30 -17.55
C LEU A 253 -0.99 -8.45 -16.52
N LEU A 254 -0.22 -7.47 -16.99
CA LEU A 254 0.38 -6.41 -16.15
C LEU A 254 -0.40 -5.11 -16.34
N THR A 255 -0.72 -4.44 -15.24
CA THR A 255 -1.38 -3.13 -15.25
C THR A 255 -0.61 -2.16 -14.35
N ALA A 256 -0.21 -1.02 -14.90
CA ALA A 256 0.24 0.13 -14.13
C ALA A 256 -0.96 1.04 -13.87
N VAL A 257 -1.24 1.30 -12.61
CA VAL A 257 -2.37 2.12 -12.15
C VAL A 257 -1.84 3.35 -11.43
N ALA A 258 -1.98 4.52 -12.04
CA ALA A 258 -1.71 5.80 -11.39
C ALA A 258 -3.04 6.38 -10.91
N LEU A 259 -3.34 6.23 -9.61
CA LEU A 259 -4.62 6.64 -9.03
C LEU A 259 -4.88 8.14 -9.24
N GLY A 260 -6.00 8.45 -9.86
CA GLY A 260 -6.38 9.81 -10.23
C GLY A 260 -5.86 10.29 -11.59
N LEU A 261 -4.98 9.51 -12.27
CA LEU A 261 -4.49 9.81 -13.61
C LEU A 261 -5.00 8.82 -14.66
N GLY A 262 -5.01 7.52 -14.35
CA GLY A 262 -5.45 6.48 -15.27
C GLY A 262 -4.66 5.18 -15.12
N GLU A 263 -4.75 4.32 -16.14
CA GLU A 263 -4.07 3.03 -16.13
C GLU A 263 -3.60 2.62 -17.52
N PHE A 264 -2.60 1.73 -17.55
CA PHE A 264 -2.10 1.12 -18.77
C PHE A 264 -1.86 -0.37 -18.54
N SER A 265 -2.43 -1.21 -19.39
CA SER A 265 -2.33 -2.67 -19.32
C SER A 265 -1.63 -3.24 -20.52
N CYS A 266 -0.81 -4.26 -20.30
CA CYS A 266 -0.12 -4.98 -21.36
C CYS A 266 0.16 -6.42 -20.92
N PRO A 267 -0.08 -7.44 -21.78
CA PRO A 267 0.41 -8.79 -21.53
C PRO A 267 1.93 -8.80 -21.38
N PRO A 268 2.53 -9.55 -20.43
CA PRO A 268 3.98 -9.55 -20.22
C PRO A 268 4.81 -9.90 -21.46
N ALA A 269 4.28 -10.78 -22.33
CA ALA A 269 4.94 -11.19 -23.57
C ALA A 269 5.03 -10.05 -24.60
N GLU A 270 4.12 -9.09 -24.52
CA GLU A 270 4.01 -7.93 -25.42
C GLU A 270 4.69 -6.67 -24.84
N ALA A 271 5.10 -6.72 -23.58
CA ALA A 271 5.79 -5.63 -22.91
C ALA A 271 7.21 -5.43 -23.47
N ARG A 272 7.28 -4.98 -24.71
CA ARG A 272 8.53 -4.72 -25.44
C ARG A 272 8.50 -3.30 -25.97
N ALA A 273 9.67 -2.66 -25.97
CA ALA A 273 9.86 -1.42 -26.68
C ALA A 273 11.20 -1.46 -27.40
N THR A 274 11.24 -0.87 -28.56
CA THR A 274 12.47 -0.68 -29.32
C THR A 274 13.01 0.71 -29.02
N PRO A 275 14.16 0.84 -28.33
CA PRO A 275 14.81 2.13 -28.18
C PRO A 275 15.10 2.76 -29.54
N CYS A 276 15.10 4.07 -29.57
CA CYS A 276 15.45 4.83 -30.76
C CYS A 276 16.91 4.54 -31.13
N ASP A 277 17.17 4.18 -32.37
CA ASP A 277 18.50 3.87 -32.94
C ASP A 277 19.18 5.12 -33.53
N LYS A 278 18.43 6.22 -33.67
CA LYS A 278 18.94 7.48 -34.19
C LYS A 278 19.85 8.16 -33.15
N PRO A 279 20.88 8.91 -33.60
CA PRO A 279 21.65 9.79 -32.73
C PRO A 279 20.70 10.76 -32.00
N PHE A 280 20.96 10.99 -30.72
CA PHE A 280 20.16 11.95 -29.94
C PHE A 280 20.48 13.39 -30.43
N ASP A 281 19.46 14.09 -30.91
CA ASP A 281 19.54 15.50 -31.29
C ASP A 281 18.83 16.37 -30.24
N PRO A 282 19.56 17.08 -29.38
CA PRO A 282 18.96 17.93 -28.35
C PRO A 282 17.99 18.99 -28.90
N ALA A 283 18.21 19.47 -30.12
CA ALA A 283 17.38 20.51 -30.71
C ALA A 283 16.02 20.03 -31.19
N ALA A 284 15.83 18.72 -31.33
CA ALA A 284 14.56 18.12 -31.76
C ALA A 284 13.52 18.03 -30.65
N TYR A 285 13.92 18.22 -29.38
CA TYR A 285 13.07 17.92 -28.24
C TYR A 285 12.87 19.13 -27.33
N ARG A 286 11.61 19.44 -27.07
CA ARG A 286 11.21 20.47 -26.11
C ARG A 286 10.76 19.90 -24.78
N TRP A 287 10.31 18.64 -24.76
CA TRP A 287 9.68 18.05 -23.60
C TRP A 287 10.32 16.74 -23.19
N LEU A 288 10.45 16.57 -21.88
CA LEU A 288 10.85 15.33 -21.23
C LEU A 288 9.60 14.74 -20.53
N LEU A 289 9.22 13.53 -20.92
CA LEU A 289 8.18 12.76 -20.23
C LEU A 289 8.81 11.84 -19.20
N ILE A 290 8.47 12.06 -17.94
CA ILE A 290 8.78 11.16 -16.83
C ILE A 290 7.55 10.28 -16.59
N PRO A 291 7.60 8.98 -16.94
CA PRO A 291 6.49 8.07 -16.69
C PRO A 291 6.21 7.94 -15.20
N ASP A 292 4.94 7.74 -14.84
CA ASP A 292 4.55 7.45 -13.45
C ASP A 292 5.32 6.25 -12.90
N VAL A 293 5.58 6.26 -11.60
CA VAL A 293 6.34 5.22 -10.91
C VAL A 293 5.68 3.83 -11.03
N ALA A 294 4.35 3.74 -11.21
CA ALA A 294 3.68 2.47 -11.48
C ALA A 294 4.10 1.86 -12.81
N LEU A 295 4.23 2.67 -13.87
CA LEU A 295 4.74 2.22 -15.17
C LEU A 295 6.19 1.73 -15.08
N GLN A 296 7.02 2.46 -14.33
CA GLN A 296 8.42 2.09 -14.13
C GLN A 296 8.54 0.79 -13.34
N LYS A 297 7.83 0.66 -12.23
CA LYS A 297 7.83 -0.53 -11.37
C LYS A 297 7.25 -1.76 -12.08
N ALA A 298 6.19 -1.58 -12.89
CA ALA A 298 5.62 -2.64 -13.72
C ALA A 298 6.49 -3.01 -14.92
N ARG A 299 7.59 -2.25 -15.17
CA ARG A 299 8.45 -2.39 -16.37
C ARG A 299 7.68 -2.15 -17.68
N LEU A 300 6.60 -1.39 -17.61
CA LEU A 300 5.74 -1.03 -18.76
C LEU A 300 6.08 0.35 -19.34
N ALA A 301 6.93 1.14 -18.70
CA ALA A 301 7.25 2.50 -19.15
C ALA A 301 7.72 2.56 -20.61
N PRO A 302 8.66 1.70 -21.08
CA PRO A 302 9.09 1.75 -22.47
C PRO A 302 7.96 1.44 -23.45
N THR A 303 7.13 0.44 -23.16
CA THR A 303 5.98 0.07 -24.02
C THR A 303 4.94 1.20 -24.05
N TYR A 304 4.68 1.82 -22.89
CA TYR A 304 3.75 2.95 -22.78
C TYR A 304 4.24 4.18 -23.56
N LEU A 305 5.54 4.47 -23.54
CA LEU A 305 6.15 5.60 -24.21
C LEU A 305 6.17 5.44 -25.73
N GLN A 306 6.15 4.21 -26.25
CA GLN A 306 6.21 3.93 -27.67
C GLN A 306 5.07 4.66 -28.42
N GLY A 307 5.42 5.47 -29.41
CA GLY A 307 4.48 6.30 -30.14
C GLY A 307 4.03 7.59 -29.45
N ARG A 308 4.46 7.83 -28.20
CA ARG A 308 4.20 9.06 -27.44
C ARG A 308 5.45 9.92 -27.30
N ALA A 309 6.63 9.27 -27.22
CA ALA A 309 7.91 9.94 -27.06
C ALA A 309 9.02 9.01 -27.55
N ASP A 310 10.13 9.59 -27.95
CA ASP A 310 11.33 8.85 -28.31
C ASP A 310 12.09 8.41 -27.05
N ILE A 311 12.57 7.17 -27.03
CA ILE A 311 13.28 6.57 -25.90
C ILE A 311 14.61 6.01 -26.36
N TRP A 312 15.70 6.23 -25.58
CA TRP A 312 17.04 5.69 -25.86
C TRP A 312 17.45 4.61 -24.87
N SER A 313 16.74 4.49 -23.78
CA SER A 313 17.00 3.48 -22.74
C SER A 313 15.71 2.75 -22.38
N PRO A 314 15.72 1.42 -22.20
CA PRO A 314 14.54 0.66 -21.81
C PRO A 314 14.01 1.03 -20.41
N ASN A 315 14.84 1.65 -19.57
CA ASN A 315 14.41 2.17 -18.26
C ASN A 315 14.19 3.68 -18.30
N GLY A 316 14.02 4.27 -19.51
CA GLY A 316 14.20 5.67 -19.72
C GLY A 316 12.96 6.52 -19.61
N TYR A 317 13.25 7.76 -19.79
CA TYR A 317 12.32 8.84 -19.98
C TYR A 317 12.04 9.00 -21.46
N GLY A 318 10.91 9.59 -21.81
CA GLY A 318 10.57 9.90 -23.19
C GLY A 318 10.91 11.35 -23.53
N PHE A 319 11.42 11.57 -24.74
CA PHE A 319 11.66 12.91 -25.28
C PHE A 319 10.67 13.18 -26.40
N ALA A 320 10.07 14.38 -26.44
CA ALA A 320 9.08 14.74 -27.45
C ALA A 320 9.20 16.22 -27.86
N ALA A 321 8.82 16.52 -29.11
CA ALA A 321 8.68 17.88 -29.59
C ALA A 321 7.41 18.56 -29.03
N GLU A 322 6.34 17.78 -28.83
CA GLU A 322 5.06 18.23 -28.33
C GLU A 322 4.55 17.33 -27.19
N LYS A 323 3.72 17.88 -26.30
CA LYS A 323 3.05 17.11 -25.24
C LYS A 323 1.86 16.34 -25.81
N SER A 324 1.65 15.13 -25.35
CA SER A 324 0.36 14.42 -25.50
C SER A 324 -0.54 14.67 -24.31
N GLU A 325 -1.85 14.68 -24.53
CA GLU A 325 -2.88 14.64 -23.50
C GLU A 325 -2.96 13.24 -22.87
N ASP A 326 -3.67 13.10 -21.75
CA ASP A 326 -3.93 11.82 -21.05
C ASP A 326 -2.66 11.02 -20.74
N THR A 327 -1.67 11.68 -20.15
CA THR A 327 -0.37 11.09 -19.89
C THR A 327 -0.28 10.52 -18.48
N LEU A 328 0.11 9.23 -18.37
CA LEU A 328 0.50 8.62 -17.09
C LEU A 328 1.95 9.02 -16.74
N GLY A 329 2.11 10.21 -16.18
CA GLY A 329 3.42 10.77 -15.86
C GLY A 329 3.43 12.28 -15.85
N ARG A 330 4.63 12.84 -15.92
CA ARG A 330 4.86 14.29 -15.87
C ARG A 330 5.64 14.76 -17.09
N TRP A 331 5.17 15.83 -17.71
CA TRP A 331 5.91 16.55 -18.72
C TRP A 331 6.73 17.66 -18.06
N LEU A 332 8.04 17.68 -18.35
CA LEU A 332 8.93 18.77 -18.00
C LEU A 332 9.39 19.46 -19.28
N GLU A 333 9.38 20.79 -19.30
CA GLU A 333 9.99 21.56 -20.38
C GLU A 333 11.51 21.49 -20.25
N ILE A 334 12.18 21.19 -21.34
CA ILE A 334 13.64 21.10 -21.41
C ILE A 334 14.19 22.50 -21.62
N GLU A 335 14.82 23.06 -20.62
CA GLU A 335 15.48 24.37 -20.74
C GLU A 335 16.84 24.24 -21.43
N ARG A 336 17.58 23.16 -21.10
CA ARG A 336 18.96 22.96 -21.57
C ARG A 336 19.37 21.49 -21.46
N ILE A 337 20.13 21.03 -22.45
CA ILE A 337 20.76 19.71 -22.43
C ILE A 337 22.26 19.92 -22.60
N GLU A 338 23.04 19.41 -21.65
CA GLU A 338 24.50 19.54 -21.64
C GLU A 338 25.19 18.22 -21.31
N PRO A 339 26.42 18.01 -21.77
CA PRO A 339 27.23 16.88 -21.34
C PRO A 339 27.40 16.87 -19.81
N TYR A 340 27.30 15.68 -19.20
CA TYR A 340 27.43 15.52 -17.77
C TYR A 340 28.82 15.94 -17.26
N ASN A 341 28.88 17.02 -16.48
CA ASN A 341 30.07 17.50 -15.80
C ASN A 341 29.79 17.68 -14.29
N PRO A 342 30.28 16.77 -13.43
CA PRO A 342 29.98 16.80 -11.99
C PRO A 342 30.42 18.08 -11.28
N LYS A 343 31.57 18.67 -11.71
CA LYS A 343 32.11 19.90 -11.09
C LYS A 343 31.26 21.11 -11.44
N GLN A 344 30.83 21.21 -12.69
CA GLN A 344 29.97 22.27 -13.17
C GLN A 344 28.58 22.17 -12.50
N LEU A 345 28.02 20.97 -12.50
CA LEU A 345 26.71 20.70 -11.88
C LEU A 345 26.70 21.08 -10.39
N LYS A 346 27.75 20.67 -9.63
CA LYS A 346 27.86 21.04 -8.22
C LYS A 346 27.93 22.56 -7.99
N ARG A 347 28.59 23.29 -8.89
CA ARG A 347 28.71 24.75 -8.82
C ARG A 347 27.40 25.45 -9.13
N GLU A 348 26.66 24.99 -10.14
CA GLU A 348 25.36 25.54 -10.55
C GLU A 348 24.25 25.23 -9.54
N LEU A 349 24.31 24.05 -8.91
CA LEU A 349 23.36 23.63 -7.89
C LEU A 349 23.66 24.23 -6.50
N SER A 350 24.87 24.76 -6.26
CA SER A 350 25.22 25.41 -5.00
C SER A 350 24.47 26.75 -4.88
N GLY A 351 23.43 26.76 -4.02
CA GLY A 351 22.59 27.94 -3.75
C GLY A 351 21.18 27.89 -4.32
N SER A 352 20.83 26.90 -5.12
CA SER A 352 19.45 26.67 -5.56
C SER A 352 18.74 25.71 -4.64
N ARG A 353 17.50 26.03 -4.26
CA ARG A 353 16.57 25.06 -3.63
C ARG A 353 16.05 24.13 -4.74
N LEU A 354 16.86 23.16 -5.12
CA LEU A 354 16.42 22.14 -6.06
C LEU A 354 15.75 21.02 -5.30
N THR A 355 14.46 20.85 -5.53
CA THR A 355 13.74 19.61 -5.25
C THR A 355 14.00 18.61 -6.37
N LEU A 356 15.25 18.35 -6.70
CA LEU A 356 15.60 17.42 -7.76
C LEU A 356 15.93 16.08 -7.16
N SER A 357 15.20 15.09 -7.55
CA SER A 357 15.56 13.70 -7.40
C SER A 357 16.66 13.37 -8.43
N LEU A 358 17.87 13.85 -8.24
CA LEU A 358 19.08 13.44 -9.01
C LEU A 358 19.32 11.93 -8.94
N ILE A 359 18.71 11.25 -7.97
CA ILE A 359 18.83 9.81 -7.73
C ILE A 359 18.26 8.98 -8.88
N HIS A 360 17.35 9.54 -9.68
CA HIS A 360 16.69 8.84 -10.78
C HIS A 360 17.33 9.08 -12.15
N ILE A 361 18.27 10.00 -12.25
CA ILE A 361 18.97 10.35 -13.51
C ILE A 361 20.35 9.69 -13.62
N SER A 362 20.96 9.32 -12.48
CA SER A 362 22.18 8.52 -12.51
C SER A 362 21.81 7.04 -12.66
N GLU A 363 22.13 6.45 -13.79
CA GLU A 363 22.15 4.99 -13.94
C GLU A 363 22.82 4.36 -12.72
N PRO A 364 22.29 3.26 -12.16
CA PRO A 364 23.05 2.40 -11.28
C PRO A 364 24.16 1.76 -12.13
N THR A 365 25.25 2.45 -12.26
CA THR A 365 26.44 1.97 -12.95
C THR A 365 27.02 0.81 -12.16
N ARG A 366 26.99 -0.38 -12.80
CA ARG A 366 27.86 -1.52 -12.57
C ARG A 366 27.72 -2.25 -11.24
N LEU A 367 26.84 -3.23 -11.25
CA LEU A 367 27.16 -4.49 -10.61
C LEU A 367 28.30 -5.15 -11.41
N ARG A 368 29.50 -5.18 -10.83
CA ARG A 368 30.52 -6.17 -11.14
C ARG A 368 30.25 -7.44 -10.37
#